data_3eff57416aa8220e824c45f68ad4abd1
#
_entry.id   3eff57416aa8220e824c45f68ad4abd1
#
_cell.length_a   1.000
_cell.length_b   1.000
_cell.length_c   1.000
_cell.angle_alpha   90.00
_cell.angle_beta   90.00
_cell.angle_gamma   90.00
#
_symmetry.space_group_name_H-M   'P 1'
#
loop_
_entity.id
_entity.type
_entity.pdbx_description
1 polymer ?
#
loop_
_entity_poly.entity_id
_entity_poly.type
_entity_poly.pdbx_seq_one_letter_code
_entity_poly.pdbx_strand_id
1 'polypeptide(L)'
;MRLKIFLLTVLIDCTGLFGCSDSGSGTNADTDSDSDKYPNGFKVIGYLPTWGTFDSNLTAADFTKLTHINIAFGNPDSDGNLEENLSSDQIAALVAKASEHNVKVSISLGGAIAPSYEDLLNDDSRANFVAQLVSYVKKHNLDGIDIDLEGNNIPTNYEEFVTDLAKKLKPEKLLTAALGKWYSNQITDAALEQFDWINLMSYDVTGSWEPETAGQHSPYSKAEGDLSHFIMRDVPSTQLVVGVPFYGYDFQYDTPNLMYVSYSKIVNGHSGAENSDQMAEIYYNGIDTMVKKVQLAKDSETGGIMIWEITQDVDSNDDRSLLKAIYDEALSGASAAR
;
A
#
# COMPACT_ATOMS: atom_id res chain seq x y z
N MET A 1 -3.62 18.75 -56.55
CA MET A 1 -4.84 18.04 -56.95
C MET A 1 -5.76 18.00 -55.73
N ARG A 2 -6.85 18.78 -55.80
CA ARG A 2 -7.84 18.96 -54.69
C ARG A 2 -8.77 17.73 -54.69
N LEU A 3 -9.02 17.14 -53.52
CA LEU A 3 -10.16 16.22 -53.38
C LEU A 3 -10.99 16.57 -52.15
N LYS A 4 -12.27 16.57 -52.40
CA LYS A 4 -13.35 17.20 -51.66
C LYS A 4 -13.85 16.35 -50.50
N ILE A 5 -14.24 17.06 -49.46
CA ILE A 5 -15.06 16.63 -48.32
C ILE A 5 -16.48 16.27 -48.80
N PHE A 6 -17.02 15.17 -48.28
CA PHE A 6 -18.46 14.89 -48.30
C PHE A 6 -18.97 14.73 -46.87
N LEU A 7 -19.72 15.70 -46.43
CA LEU A 7 -20.60 15.63 -45.26
C LEU A 7 -21.90 14.91 -45.69
N LEU A 8 -22.33 13.93 -44.92
CA LEU A 8 -23.68 13.39 -45.04
C LEU A 8 -24.41 13.56 -43.72
N THR A 9 -25.31 14.52 -43.67
CA THR A 9 -26.26 14.78 -42.59
C THR A 9 -27.51 13.94 -42.85
N VAL A 10 -27.93 13.13 -41.90
CA VAL A 10 -29.30 12.55 -41.94
C VAL A 10 -30.00 12.94 -40.64
N LEU A 11 -30.96 13.84 -40.79
CA LEU A 11 -32.01 14.13 -39.83
C LEU A 11 -33.13 13.10 -40.01
N ILE A 12 -33.54 12.45 -38.92
CA ILE A 12 -34.89 11.83 -38.86
C ILE A 12 -35.55 12.29 -37.57
N ASP A 13 -36.56 13.11 -37.73
CA ASP A 13 -37.58 13.43 -36.74
C ASP A 13 -38.59 12.30 -36.66
N CYS A 14 -38.96 11.86 -35.46
CA CYS A 14 -40.25 11.21 -35.23
C CYS A 14 -40.65 11.38 -33.77
N THR A 15 -41.67 12.21 -33.61
CA THR A 15 -42.51 12.37 -32.40
C THR A 15 -43.42 11.16 -32.20
N GLY A 16 -43.64 10.77 -30.94
CA GLY A 16 -44.79 9.87 -30.64
C GLY A 16 -44.80 9.22 -29.27
N LEU A 17 -45.31 9.87 -28.26
CA LEU A 17 -46.31 9.47 -27.24
C LEU A 17 -46.16 8.17 -26.39
N PHE A 18 -46.03 8.42 -25.07
CA PHE A 18 -46.68 7.79 -23.90
C PHE A 18 -46.80 6.25 -23.81
N GLY A 19 -46.25 5.75 -22.72
CA GLY A 19 -46.64 4.49 -22.09
C GLY A 19 -45.82 4.24 -20.82
N CYS A 20 -46.39 4.56 -19.63
CA CYS A 20 -45.88 4.09 -18.34
C CYS A 20 -46.10 2.58 -18.22
N SER A 21 -45.07 1.88 -17.78
CA SER A 21 -45.23 0.69 -16.95
C SER A 21 -43.98 0.47 -16.12
N ASP A 22 -44.19 0.53 -14.83
CA ASP A 22 -43.28 0.17 -13.75
C ASP A 22 -42.89 -1.30 -13.86
N SER A 23 -41.58 -1.59 -13.81
CA SER A 23 -41.09 -2.84 -13.26
C SER A 23 -39.65 -2.64 -12.86
N GLY A 24 -39.45 -2.45 -11.56
CA GLY A 24 -38.14 -2.36 -10.92
C GLY A 24 -37.33 -3.64 -11.14
N SER A 25 -36.16 -3.47 -11.69
CA SER A 25 -35.03 -4.39 -11.52
C SER A 25 -33.89 -3.52 -11.00
N GLY A 26 -33.84 -3.43 -9.68
CA GLY A 26 -32.68 -2.86 -8.98
C GLY A 26 -31.48 -3.77 -9.18
N THR A 27 -30.61 -3.39 -10.09
CA THR A 27 -29.22 -3.80 -10.00
C THR A 27 -28.59 -2.94 -8.92
N ASN A 28 -28.49 -3.50 -7.70
CA ASN A 28 -27.56 -2.97 -6.72
C ASN A 28 -26.16 -3.12 -7.32
N ALA A 29 -25.65 -2.05 -7.91
CA ALA A 29 -24.25 -1.85 -7.97
C ALA A 29 -23.82 -1.61 -6.51
N ASP A 30 -23.11 -2.56 -5.92
CA ASP A 30 -22.36 -2.34 -4.70
C ASP A 30 -21.45 -1.15 -4.97
N THR A 31 -21.84 0.02 -4.46
CA THR A 31 -20.99 1.19 -4.43
C THR A 31 -19.88 0.86 -3.44
N ASP A 32 -18.68 0.71 -3.96
CA ASP A 32 -17.46 0.51 -3.20
C ASP A 32 -17.38 1.60 -2.12
N SER A 33 -17.54 1.21 -0.85
CA SER A 33 -17.60 2.15 0.29
C SER A 33 -16.24 2.81 0.61
N ASP A 34 -15.18 2.46 -0.13
CA ASP A 34 -13.85 3.05 0.00
C ASP A 34 -13.78 4.51 -0.48
N SER A 35 -14.78 4.97 -1.26
CA SER A 35 -14.80 6.33 -1.85
C SER A 35 -15.11 7.45 -0.86
N ASP A 36 -15.51 7.13 0.38
CA ASP A 36 -16.13 8.13 1.25
C ASP A 36 -15.17 8.85 2.22
N LYS A 37 -14.01 8.26 2.54
CA LYS A 37 -13.08 8.88 3.51
C LYS A 37 -12.19 9.95 2.86
N TYR A 38 -11.68 9.69 1.67
CA TYR A 38 -10.82 10.59 0.92
C TYR A 38 -11.36 10.84 -0.50
N PRO A 39 -11.11 12.03 -1.08
CA PRO A 39 -11.54 12.33 -2.45
C PRO A 39 -10.99 11.33 -3.46
N ASN A 40 -11.78 11.01 -4.49
CA ASN A 40 -11.39 10.19 -5.64
C ASN A 40 -10.88 8.78 -5.29
N GLY A 41 -11.27 8.21 -4.15
CA GLY A 41 -10.83 6.89 -3.72
C GLY A 41 -9.35 6.82 -3.32
N PHE A 42 -8.75 7.98 -2.96
CA PHE A 42 -7.37 8.05 -2.47
C PHE A 42 -7.20 7.20 -1.21
N LYS A 43 -6.20 6.34 -1.20
CA LYS A 43 -5.95 5.40 -0.11
C LYS A 43 -4.86 5.92 0.82
N VAL A 44 -5.03 5.70 2.12
CA VAL A 44 -3.98 5.81 3.12
C VAL A 44 -3.83 4.44 3.78
N ILE A 45 -2.74 3.75 3.43
CA ILE A 45 -2.50 2.35 3.78
C ILE A 45 -1.40 2.30 4.82
N GLY A 46 -1.63 1.62 5.94
CA GLY A 46 -0.63 1.45 6.98
C GLY A 46 -0.19 0.00 7.15
N TYR A 47 1.11 -0.26 7.23
CA TYR A 47 1.59 -1.54 7.70
C TYR A 47 1.59 -1.57 9.22
N LEU A 48 0.97 -2.61 9.79
CA LEU A 48 0.90 -2.83 11.24
C LEU A 48 1.75 -4.06 11.58
N PRO A 49 2.87 -3.88 12.32
CA PRO A 49 3.78 -4.98 12.62
C PRO A 49 3.19 -5.96 13.65
N THR A 50 3.50 -7.24 13.48
CA THR A 50 3.13 -8.32 14.41
C THR A 50 4.13 -8.52 15.54
N TRP A 51 5.31 -7.91 15.44
CA TRP A 51 6.35 -7.98 16.49
C TRP A 51 6.15 -6.90 17.55
N GLY A 52 6.83 -7.05 18.68
CA GLY A 52 6.71 -6.14 19.80
C GLY A 52 5.43 -6.37 20.62
N THR A 53 4.79 -5.31 21.06
CA THR A 53 3.56 -5.34 21.85
C THR A 53 2.35 -5.04 20.96
N PHE A 54 1.88 -6.03 20.20
CA PHE A 54 0.80 -5.87 19.21
C PHE A 54 -0.45 -5.19 19.79
N ASP A 55 -0.90 -5.57 20.99
CA ASP A 55 -2.11 -5.00 21.61
C ASP A 55 -1.94 -3.49 21.90
N SER A 56 -0.73 -3.07 22.25
CA SER A 56 -0.41 -1.64 22.42
C SER A 56 -0.37 -0.91 21.08
N ASN A 57 0.21 -1.54 20.05
CA ASN A 57 0.26 -1.01 18.69
C ASN A 57 -1.14 -0.85 18.12
N LEU A 58 -2.00 -1.87 18.29
CA LEU A 58 -3.39 -1.84 17.89
C LEU A 58 -4.16 -0.72 18.61
N THR A 59 -3.91 -0.52 19.90
CA THR A 59 -4.56 0.54 20.68
C THR A 59 -4.14 1.93 20.22
N ALA A 60 -2.86 2.13 19.92
CA ALA A 60 -2.29 3.41 19.50
C ALA A 60 -2.64 3.79 18.04
N ALA A 61 -2.90 2.80 17.16
CA ALA A 61 -3.21 3.06 15.76
C ALA A 61 -4.51 3.86 15.59
N ASP A 62 -4.44 4.94 14.81
CA ASP A 62 -5.58 5.81 14.50
C ASP A 62 -6.26 5.38 13.19
N PHE A 63 -7.27 4.55 13.32
CA PHE A 63 -8.06 4.05 12.19
C PHE A 63 -8.91 5.14 11.50
N THR A 64 -9.12 6.29 12.16
CA THR A 64 -9.89 7.37 11.54
C THR A 64 -9.18 8.00 10.36
N LYS A 65 -7.84 7.87 10.30
CA LYS A 65 -6.97 8.43 9.25
C LYS A 65 -6.48 7.38 8.23
N LEU A 66 -6.86 6.11 8.39
CA LEU A 66 -6.46 5.02 7.49
C LEU A 66 -7.64 4.51 6.67
N THR A 67 -7.38 3.99 5.47
CA THR A 67 -8.35 3.25 4.65
C THR A 67 -8.06 1.76 4.67
N HIS A 68 -6.79 1.39 4.77
CA HIS A 68 -6.33 0.00 4.74
C HIS A 68 -5.23 -0.23 5.78
N ILE A 69 -5.19 -1.47 6.29
CA ILE A 69 -4.10 -1.98 7.10
C ILE A 69 -3.60 -3.28 6.50
N ASN A 70 -2.28 -3.38 6.32
CA ASN A 70 -1.57 -4.61 6.00
C ASN A 70 -0.90 -5.14 7.26
N ILE A 71 -1.28 -6.34 7.71
CA ILE A 71 -0.64 -7.03 8.84
C ILE A 71 0.75 -7.49 8.39
N ALA A 72 1.81 -6.99 9.00
CA ALA A 72 3.19 -7.35 8.65
C ALA A 72 3.83 -8.20 9.76
N PHE A 73 4.06 -9.51 9.54
CA PHE A 73 3.78 -10.30 8.36
C PHE A 73 3.17 -11.65 8.75
N GLY A 74 2.52 -12.31 7.78
CA GLY A 74 2.12 -13.70 7.87
C GLY A 74 2.96 -14.53 6.91
N ASN A 75 4.05 -15.14 7.39
CA ASN A 75 4.91 -15.99 6.57
C ASN A 75 4.55 -17.46 6.74
N PRO A 76 4.67 -18.29 5.69
CA PRO A 76 4.37 -19.71 5.76
C PRO A 76 5.52 -20.51 6.42
N ASP A 77 5.16 -21.62 7.06
CA ASP A 77 6.07 -22.71 7.34
C ASP A 77 6.37 -23.55 6.08
N SER A 78 7.19 -24.59 6.21
CA SER A 78 7.54 -25.47 5.08
C SER A 78 6.35 -26.23 4.47
N ASP A 79 5.25 -26.36 5.20
CA ASP A 79 4.02 -27.03 4.75
C ASP A 79 3.01 -26.04 4.14
N GLY A 80 3.34 -24.75 4.15
CA GLY A 80 2.53 -23.65 3.60
C GLY A 80 1.48 -23.11 4.57
N ASN A 81 1.50 -23.52 5.85
CA ASN A 81 0.62 -22.90 6.82
C ASN A 81 1.20 -21.56 7.26
N LEU A 82 0.38 -20.52 7.27
CA LEU A 82 0.82 -19.23 7.81
C LEU A 82 1.13 -19.37 9.30
N GLU A 83 2.34 -19.03 9.68
CA GLU A 83 2.73 -18.95 11.09
C GLU A 83 1.89 -17.89 11.78
N GLU A 84 1.21 -18.28 12.84
CA GLU A 84 0.35 -17.36 13.60
C GLU A 84 1.22 -16.51 14.54
N ASN A 85 1.85 -15.45 14.02
CA ASN A 85 2.49 -14.42 14.85
C ASN A 85 1.48 -13.65 15.72
N LEU A 86 0.20 -13.70 15.34
CA LEU A 86 -0.93 -13.17 16.10
C LEU A 86 -1.91 -14.32 16.40
N SER A 87 -2.47 -14.32 17.60
CA SER A 87 -3.58 -15.22 17.91
C SER A 87 -4.84 -14.86 17.09
N SER A 88 -5.72 -15.84 16.86
CA SER A 88 -6.99 -15.60 16.20
C SER A 88 -7.83 -14.50 16.90
N ASP A 89 -7.73 -14.35 18.22
CA ASP A 89 -8.41 -13.31 18.99
C ASP A 89 -7.83 -11.92 18.71
N GLN A 90 -6.51 -11.81 18.54
CA GLN A 90 -5.85 -10.54 18.17
C GLN A 90 -6.22 -10.11 16.76
N ILE A 91 -6.26 -11.03 15.80
CA ILE A 91 -6.72 -10.73 14.44
C ILE A 91 -8.19 -10.31 14.46
N ALA A 92 -9.04 -11.01 15.22
CA ALA A 92 -10.45 -10.65 15.35
C ALA A 92 -10.65 -9.26 15.96
N ALA A 93 -9.85 -8.90 16.99
CA ALA A 93 -9.88 -7.57 17.60
C ALA A 93 -9.46 -6.47 16.60
N LEU A 94 -8.42 -6.72 15.78
CA LEU A 94 -7.99 -5.81 14.72
C LEU A 94 -9.10 -5.61 13.68
N VAL A 95 -9.67 -6.70 13.16
CA VAL A 95 -10.75 -6.66 12.14
C VAL A 95 -11.97 -5.94 12.69
N ALA A 96 -12.35 -6.18 13.95
CA ALA A 96 -13.48 -5.50 14.59
C ALA A 96 -13.23 -3.98 14.67
N LYS A 97 -12.06 -3.56 15.19
CA LYS A 97 -11.69 -2.14 15.28
C LYS A 97 -11.60 -1.47 13.89
N ALA A 98 -11.04 -2.14 12.91
CA ALA A 98 -10.97 -1.67 11.54
C ALA A 98 -12.38 -1.45 10.94
N SER A 99 -13.28 -2.40 11.15
CA SER A 99 -14.67 -2.34 10.67
C SER A 99 -15.44 -1.14 11.24
N GLU A 100 -15.19 -0.75 12.50
CA GLU A 100 -15.81 0.44 13.12
C GLU A 100 -15.49 1.73 12.35
N HIS A 101 -14.40 1.74 11.59
CA HIS A 101 -13.90 2.89 10.85
C HIS A 101 -13.89 2.69 9.32
N ASN A 102 -14.53 1.64 8.81
CA ASN A 102 -14.51 1.25 7.38
C ASN A 102 -13.08 1.07 6.83
N VAL A 103 -12.16 0.52 7.64
CA VAL A 103 -10.80 0.21 7.24
C VAL A 103 -10.71 -1.25 6.81
N LYS A 104 -10.14 -1.51 5.64
CA LYS A 104 -9.89 -2.86 5.13
C LYS A 104 -8.64 -3.46 5.76
N VAL A 105 -8.64 -4.77 5.99
CA VAL A 105 -7.50 -5.47 6.59
C VAL A 105 -7.02 -6.59 5.69
N SER A 106 -5.76 -6.54 5.28
CA SER A 106 -5.08 -7.61 4.52
C SER A 106 -3.93 -8.19 5.32
N ILE A 107 -3.59 -9.45 5.03
CA ILE A 107 -2.35 -10.06 5.49
C ILE A 107 -1.25 -9.84 4.45
N SER A 108 -0.10 -9.31 4.84
CA SER A 108 1.09 -9.19 4.00
C SER A 108 1.99 -10.40 4.16
N LEU A 109 2.43 -10.97 3.04
CA LEU A 109 3.30 -12.13 2.96
C LEU A 109 4.68 -11.67 2.50
N GLY A 110 5.73 -12.03 3.22
CA GLY A 110 7.08 -11.67 2.80
C GLY A 110 7.83 -10.80 3.81
N GLY A 111 8.28 -9.64 3.34
CA GLY A 111 9.19 -8.74 4.04
C GLY A 111 10.66 -9.10 3.85
N ALA A 112 11.56 -8.19 4.24
CA ALA A 112 13.01 -8.28 4.00
C ALA A 112 13.69 -9.55 4.54
N ILE A 113 13.12 -10.20 5.56
CA ILE A 113 13.67 -11.43 6.18
C ILE A 113 12.76 -12.64 6.00
N ALA A 114 11.91 -12.62 4.95
CA ALA A 114 11.01 -13.72 4.65
C ALA A 114 11.75 -15.05 4.40
N PRO A 115 11.14 -16.21 4.74
CA PRO A 115 11.63 -17.50 4.30
C PRO A 115 11.57 -17.62 2.77
N SER A 116 12.27 -18.61 2.20
CA SER A 116 12.13 -18.91 0.77
C SER A 116 10.73 -19.48 0.46
N TYR A 117 10.11 -18.97 -0.58
CA TYR A 117 8.83 -19.45 -1.10
C TYR A 117 9.00 -20.44 -2.27
N GLU A 118 10.24 -20.72 -2.71
CA GLU A 118 10.52 -21.51 -3.92
C GLU A 118 9.83 -22.88 -3.92
N ASP A 119 9.90 -23.62 -2.81
CA ASP A 119 9.31 -24.95 -2.70
C ASP A 119 7.78 -24.92 -2.63
N LEU A 120 7.20 -23.85 -2.09
CA LEU A 120 5.75 -23.66 -2.01
C LEU A 120 5.14 -23.23 -3.34
N LEU A 121 5.92 -22.57 -4.20
CA LEU A 121 5.44 -22.02 -5.46
C LEU A 121 5.75 -22.93 -6.69
N ASN A 122 6.40 -24.08 -6.49
CA ASN A 122 6.57 -25.06 -7.55
C ASN A 122 5.21 -25.66 -8.00
N ASP A 123 5.19 -26.29 -9.16
CA ASP A 123 3.96 -26.81 -9.79
C ASP A 123 3.19 -27.81 -8.93
N ASP A 124 3.89 -28.59 -8.09
CA ASP A 124 3.27 -29.62 -7.25
C ASP A 124 2.62 -29.03 -5.99
N SER A 125 3.18 -27.94 -5.43
CA SER A 125 2.80 -27.36 -4.13
C SER A 125 1.89 -26.13 -4.26
N ARG A 126 2.05 -25.33 -5.32
CA ARG A 126 1.42 -24.01 -5.49
C ARG A 126 -0.09 -24.03 -5.28
N ALA A 127 -0.77 -25.00 -5.93
CA ALA A 127 -2.23 -25.08 -5.82
C ALA A 127 -2.72 -25.30 -4.39
N ASN A 128 -1.97 -26.09 -3.58
CA ASN A 128 -2.28 -26.31 -2.17
C ASN A 128 -2.00 -25.05 -1.34
N PHE A 129 -0.86 -24.41 -1.57
CA PHE A 129 -0.51 -23.16 -0.86
C PHE A 129 -1.51 -22.04 -1.12
N VAL A 130 -1.90 -21.82 -2.38
CA VAL A 130 -2.96 -20.87 -2.74
C VAL A 130 -4.29 -21.19 -2.02
N ALA A 131 -4.66 -22.47 -1.93
CA ALA A 131 -5.87 -22.86 -1.20
C ALA A 131 -5.78 -22.59 0.31
N GLN A 132 -4.61 -22.79 0.92
CA GLN A 132 -4.35 -22.46 2.33
C GLN A 132 -4.46 -20.95 2.58
N LEU A 133 -3.87 -20.11 1.72
CA LEU A 133 -3.96 -18.65 1.80
C LEU A 133 -5.40 -18.15 1.73
N VAL A 134 -6.17 -18.64 0.76
CA VAL A 134 -7.60 -18.29 0.61
C VAL A 134 -8.41 -18.75 1.82
N SER A 135 -8.09 -19.93 2.37
CA SER A 135 -8.73 -20.44 3.58
C SER A 135 -8.42 -19.56 4.80
N TYR A 136 -7.17 -19.10 4.93
CA TYR A 136 -6.75 -18.20 5.99
C TYR A 136 -7.50 -16.86 5.95
N VAL A 137 -7.57 -16.22 4.78
CA VAL A 137 -8.31 -14.98 4.58
C VAL A 137 -9.79 -15.13 4.98
N LYS A 138 -10.42 -16.24 4.59
CA LYS A 138 -11.82 -16.55 4.96
C LYS A 138 -11.99 -16.81 6.44
N LYS A 139 -11.11 -17.62 7.04
CA LYS A 139 -11.12 -17.97 8.47
C LYS A 139 -11.09 -16.72 9.34
N HIS A 140 -10.26 -15.75 8.99
CA HIS A 140 -10.03 -14.55 9.78
C HIS A 140 -10.83 -13.33 9.31
N ASN A 141 -11.72 -13.52 8.33
CA ASN A 141 -12.54 -12.44 7.75
C ASN A 141 -11.70 -11.24 7.28
N LEU A 142 -10.53 -11.51 6.67
CA LEU A 142 -9.67 -10.49 6.09
C LEU A 142 -10.22 -10.03 4.74
N ASP A 143 -9.84 -8.81 4.33
CA ASP A 143 -10.26 -8.22 3.06
C ASP A 143 -9.35 -8.60 1.90
N GLY A 144 -8.13 -9.07 2.16
CA GLY A 144 -7.22 -9.43 1.08
C GLY A 144 -5.89 -10.01 1.51
N ILE A 145 -5.01 -10.14 0.51
CA ILE A 145 -3.61 -10.54 0.65
C ILE A 145 -2.74 -9.48 -0.03
N ASP A 146 -1.67 -9.10 0.63
CA ASP A 146 -0.60 -8.26 0.11
C ASP A 146 0.65 -9.13 -0.08
N ILE A 147 1.36 -8.98 -1.21
CA ILE A 147 2.56 -9.77 -1.54
C ILE A 147 3.78 -8.86 -1.45
N ASP A 148 4.62 -9.09 -0.46
CA ASP A 148 5.86 -8.34 -0.20
C ASP A 148 7.10 -9.25 -0.29
N LEU A 149 7.23 -9.96 -1.43
CA LEU A 149 8.41 -10.77 -1.73
C LEU A 149 9.47 -9.90 -2.39
N GLU A 150 10.66 -9.85 -1.79
CA GLU A 150 11.69 -8.88 -2.14
C GLU A 150 12.96 -9.52 -2.69
N GLY A 151 13.53 -8.89 -3.72
CA GLY A 151 14.87 -9.18 -4.21
C GLY A 151 15.11 -10.64 -4.55
N ASN A 152 15.95 -11.31 -3.78
CA ASN A 152 16.31 -12.72 -3.99
C ASN A 152 15.21 -13.70 -3.49
N ASN A 153 14.18 -13.20 -2.82
CA ASN A 153 13.06 -14.01 -2.35
C ASN A 153 11.91 -14.09 -3.37
N ILE A 154 12.08 -13.53 -4.58
CA ILE A 154 11.13 -13.65 -5.67
C ILE A 154 11.38 -14.99 -6.36
N PRO A 155 10.44 -15.97 -6.23
CA PRO A 155 10.60 -17.31 -6.81
C PRO A 155 10.42 -17.31 -8.33
N THR A 156 10.93 -18.35 -8.98
CA THR A 156 10.80 -18.53 -10.43
C THR A 156 9.34 -18.55 -10.91
N ASN A 157 8.43 -19.14 -10.11
CA ASN A 157 6.99 -19.28 -10.44
C ASN A 157 6.14 -18.16 -9.81
N TYR A 158 6.69 -16.96 -9.67
CA TYR A 158 5.99 -15.82 -9.07
C TYR A 158 4.74 -15.41 -9.87
N GLU A 159 4.84 -15.33 -11.18
CA GLU A 159 3.73 -14.97 -12.07
C GLU A 159 2.57 -15.97 -11.96
N GLU A 160 2.87 -17.26 -12.02
CA GLU A 160 1.88 -18.33 -11.90
C GLU A 160 1.19 -18.29 -10.53
N PHE A 161 1.96 -18.05 -9.46
CA PHE A 161 1.43 -17.91 -8.11
C PHE A 161 0.45 -16.74 -8.00
N VAL A 162 0.87 -15.55 -8.43
CA VAL A 162 0.05 -14.35 -8.37
C VAL A 162 -1.22 -14.52 -9.22
N THR A 163 -1.08 -15.11 -10.42
CA THR A 163 -2.19 -15.42 -11.32
C THR A 163 -3.19 -16.40 -10.70
N ASP A 164 -2.71 -17.48 -10.09
CA ASP A 164 -3.57 -18.47 -9.44
C ASP A 164 -4.26 -17.92 -8.20
N LEU A 165 -3.57 -17.09 -7.44
CA LEU A 165 -4.12 -16.40 -6.27
C LEU A 165 -5.21 -15.39 -6.68
N ALA A 166 -4.96 -14.58 -7.72
CA ALA A 166 -5.94 -13.64 -8.26
C ALA A 166 -7.24 -14.33 -8.68
N LYS A 167 -7.15 -15.47 -9.40
CA LYS A 167 -8.32 -16.28 -9.82
C LYS A 167 -9.16 -16.76 -8.63
N LYS A 168 -8.57 -16.90 -7.43
CA LYS A 168 -9.25 -17.40 -6.23
C LYS A 168 -9.78 -16.31 -5.31
N LEU A 169 -9.16 -15.14 -5.32
CA LEU A 169 -9.51 -14.00 -4.47
C LEU A 169 -10.49 -13.06 -5.13
N LYS A 170 -10.27 -12.69 -6.39
CA LYS A 170 -11.05 -11.66 -7.08
C LYS A 170 -12.41 -12.17 -7.58
N PRO A 171 -13.44 -11.32 -7.61
CA PRO A 171 -13.44 -9.91 -7.19
C PRO A 171 -13.72 -9.68 -5.70
N GLU A 172 -13.97 -10.71 -4.89
CA GLU A 172 -14.47 -10.57 -3.52
C GLU A 172 -13.40 -10.12 -2.51
N LYS A 173 -12.13 -10.36 -2.83
CA LYS A 173 -10.99 -10.06 -1.96
C LYS A 173 -9.89 -9.36 -2.73
N LEU A 174 -9.17 -8.47 -2.03
CA LEU A 174 -8.06 -7.72 -2.58
C LEU A 174 -6.82 -8.60 -2.78
N LEU A 175 -6.08 -8.30 -3.84
CA LEU A 175 -4.72 -8.79 -4.07
C LEU A 175 -3.82 -7.61 -4.38
N THR A 176 -2.89 -7.29 -3.48
CA THR A 176 -1.96 -6.18 -3.60
C THR A 176 -0.51 -6.64 -3.54
N ALA A 177 0.42 -5.78 -3.83
CA ALA A 177 1.84 -6.05 -3.63
C ALA A 177 2.59 -4.84 -3.10
N ALA A 178 3.69 -5.07 -2.36
CA ALA A 178 4.72 -4.08 -2.09
C ALA A 178 5.93 -4.38 -2.99
N LEU A 179 6.36 -3.41 -3.80
CA LEU A 179 7.43 -3.63 -4.77
C LEU A 179 8.48 -2.51 -4.73
N GLY A 180 9.75 -2.94 -4.73
CA GLY A 180 10.90 -2.06 -4.94
C GLY A 180 11.31 -2.00 -6.40
N LYS A 181 11.61 -0.80 -6.90
CA LYS A 181 12.09 -0.60 -8.27
C LYS A 181 13.35 -1.42 -8.60
N TRP A 182 14.27 -1.60 -7.63
CA TRP A 182 15.57 -2.20 -7.86
C TRP A 182 15.54 -3.68 -8.29
N TYR A 183 14.47 -4.40 -7.94
CA TYR A 183 14.25 -5.79 -8.36
C TYR A 183 13.02 -5.99 -9.25
N SER A 184 12.33 -4.93 -9.60
CA SER A 184 11.07 -4.99 -10.35
C SER A 184 11.18 -5.68 -11.73
N ASN A 185 12.38 -5.76 -12.30
CA ASN A 185 12.63 -6.50 -13.55
C ASN A 185 12.46 -8.03 -13.39
N GLN A 186 12.40 -8.55 -12.17
CA GLN A 186 12.09 -9.94 -11.89
C GLN A 186 10.58 -10.21 -11.91
N ILE A 187 9.76 -9.16 -11.88
CA ILE A 187 8.30 -9.24 -11.92
C ILE A 187 7.84 -8.97 -13.35
N THR A 188 7.11 -9.89 -13.94
CA THR A 188 6.57 -9.74 -15.30
C THR A 188 5.42 -8.72 -15.32
N ASP A 189 5.14 -8.13 -16.49
CA ASP A 189 4.02 -7.23 -16.64
C ASP A 189 2.68 -7.96 -16.44
N ALA A 190 2.60 -9.24 -16.85
CA ALA A 190 1.44 -10.08 -16.59
C ALA A 190 1.15 -10.28 -15.08
N ALA A 191 2.18 -10.36 -14.24
CA ALA A 191 2.02 -10.41 -12.79
C ALA A 191 1.57 -9.05 -12.24
N LEU A 192 2.11 -7.92 -12.75
CA LEU A 192 1.69 -6.57 -12.33
C LEU A 192 0.20 -6.32 -12.60
N GLU A 193 -0.34 -6.80 -13.71
CA GLU A 193 -1.75 -6.69 -14.10
C GLU A 193 -2.71 -7.41 -13.13
N GLN A 194 -2.21 -8.35 -12.32
CA GLN A 194 -3.05 -9.08 -11.38
C GLN A 194 -3.37 -8.31 -10.11
N PHE A 195 -2.61 -7.29 -9.75
CA PHE A 195 -2.79 -6.55 -8.50
C PHE A 195 -3.90 -5.49 -8.62
N ASP A 196 -4.63 -5.27 -7.53
CA ASP A 196 -5.59 -4.17 -7.42
C ASP A 196 -4.84 -2.83 -7.29
N TRP A 197 -3.72 -2.85 -6.58
CA TRP A 197 -2.70 -1.79 -6.57
C TRP A 197 -1.34 -2.32 -6.12
N ILE A 198 -0.31 -1.51 -6.34
CA ILE A 198 1.08 -1.78 -6.00
C ILE A 198 1.58 -0.68 -5.06
N ASN A 199 1.98 -1.05 -3.86
CA ASN A 199 2.64 -0.21 -2.88
C ASN A 199 4.11 -0.06 -3.29
N LEU A 200 4.52 1.13 -3.74
CA LEU A 200 5.90 1.39 -4.15
C LEU A 200 6.79 1.62 -2.94
N MET A 201 7.76 0.79 -2.68
CA MET A 201 8.73 0.98 -1.61
C MET A 201 9.74 2.08 -1.96
N SER A 202 9.28 3.35 -1.91
CA SER A 202 10.05 4.53 -2.32
C SER A 202 10.96 5.05 -1.19
N TYR A 203 11.66 4.13 -0.55
CA TYR A 203 12.62 4.37 0.53
C TYR A 203 13.81 3.43 0.40
N ASP A 204 14.73 3.48 1.35
CA ASP A 204 15.88 2.60 1.48
C ASP A 204 16.82 2.61 0.27
N VAL A 205 17.15 3.82 -0.25
CA VAL A 205 18.24 3.97 -1.24
C VAL A 205 19.62 3.86 -0.60
N THR A 206 19.73 4.07 0.69
CA THR A 206 20.89 3.85 1.56
C THR A 206 20.37 3.49 2.96
N GLY A 207 21.21 2.93 3.81
CA GLY A 207 20.81 2.53 5.15
C GLY A 207 21.91 1.73 5.87
N SER A 208 21.48 0.93 6.83
CA SER A 208 22.38 0.18 7.72
C SER A 208 23.26 -0.88 7.03
N TRP A 209 22.95 -1.25 5.80
CA TRP A 209 23.77 -2.16 4.98
C TRP A 209 24.91 -1.45 4.24
N GLU A 210 24.89 -0.11 4.20
CA GLU A 210 25.91 0.74 3.58
C GLU A 210 26.30 1.88 4.54
N PRO A 211 26.83 1.59 5.74
CA PRO A 211 27.07 2.60 6.78
C PRO A 211 28.03 3.72 6.36
N GLU A 212 28.90 3.47 5.36
CA GLU A 212 29.81 4.47 4.79
C GLU A 212 29.10 5.44 3.82
N THR A 213 27.84 5.16 3.46
CA THR A 213 27.08 5.96 2.47
C THR A 213 25.97 6.73 3.18
N ALA A 214 26.36 7.66 4.08
CA ALA A 214 25.43 8.52 4.77
C ALA A 214 24.61 9.39 3.81
N GLY A 215 23.29 9.42 3.99
CA GLY A 215 22.44 10.22 3.12
C GLY A 215 20.95 9.96 3.32
N GLN A 216 20.14 10.73 2.59
CA GLN A 216 18.69 10.61 2.61
C GLN A 216 18.26 9.28 1.99
N HIS A 217 17.64 8.40 2.79
CA HIS A 217 17.22 7.07 2.33
C HIS A 217 15.90 7.10 1.54
N SER A 218 15.10 8.16 1.67
CA SER A 218 13.82 8.31 0.99
C SER A 218 13.61 9.73 0.46
N PRO A 219 14.51 10.22 -0.45
CA PRO A 219 14.35 11.54 -1.02
C PRO A 219 13.08 11.63 -1.88
N TYR A 220 12.55 12.84 -2.07
CA TYR A 220 11.40 13.09 -2.95
C TYR A 220 11.62 12.55 -4.38
N SER A 221 12.82 12.74 -4.92
CA SER A 221 13.19 12.23 -6.26
C SER A 221 13.14 10.70 -6.40
N LYS A 222 13.25 9.96 -5.29
CA LYS A 222 13.05 8.50 -5.29
C LYS A 222 11.58 8.18 -5.59
N ALA A 223 10.65 8.83 -4.92
CA ALA A 223 9.21 8.64 -5.15
C ALA A 223 8.83 8.99 -6.60
N GLU A 224 9.31 10.13 -7.14
CA GLU A 224 9.11 10.49 -8.55
C GLU A 224 9.70 9.45 -9.52
N GLY A 225 10.92 8.99 -9.25
CA GLY A 225 11.63 8.05 -10.12
C GLY A 225 11.02 6.66 -10.09
N ASP A 226 10.48 6.21 -8.96
CA ASP A 226 9.80 4.92 -8.86
C ASP A 226 8.44 4.97 -9.54
N LEU A 227 7.66 6.01 -9.29
CA LEU A 227 6.37 6.21 -9.95
C LEU A 227 6.53 6.25 -11.48
N SER A 228 7.47 7.05 -11.97
CA SER A 228 7.76 7.13 -13.41
C SER A 228 8.18 5.77 -14.00
N HIS A 229 8.93 4.96 -13.24
CA HIS A 229 9.38 3.65 -13.69
C HIS A 229 8.21 2.68 -13.95
N PHE A 230 7.25 2.59 -13.01
CA PHE A 230 6.11 1.69 -13.19
C PHE A 230 5.09 2.21 -14.20
N ILE A 231 4.92 3.53 -14.32
CA ILE A 231 4.11 4.13 -15.40
C ILE A 231 4.71 3.80 -16.79
N MET A 232 6.04 3.82 -16.94
CA MET A 232 6.71 3.41 -18.19
C MET A 232 6.58 1.91 -18.49
N ARG A 233 6.16 1.11 -17.52
CA ARG A 233 5.77 -0.30 -17.68
C ARG A 233 4.27 -0.48 -17.92
N ASP A 234 3.58 0.58 -18.33
CA ASP A 234 2.15 0.60 -18.61
C ASP A 234 1.24 0.27 -17.39
N VAL A 235 1.78 0.35 -16.16
CA VAL A 235 0.94 0.25 -14.95
C VAL A 235 0.16 1.57 -14.79
N PRO A 236 -1.18 1.53 -14.73
CA PRO A 236 -1.98 2.73 -14.53
C PRO A 236 -1.59 3.45 -13.23
N SER A 237 -1.49 4.79 -13.26
CA SER A 237 -1.13 5.57 -12.07
C SER A 237 -2.08 5.32 -10.90
N THR A 238 -3.37 5.13 -11.17
CA THR A 238 -4.41 4.81 -10.17
C THR A 238 -4.18 3.47 -9.43
N GLN A 239 -3.36 2.57 -10.00
CA GLN A 239 -2.93 1.33 -9.37
C GLN A 239 -1.60 1.46 -8.63
N LEU A 240 -0.96 2.62 -8.62
CA LEU A 240 0.29 2.86 -7.91
C LEU A 240 0.04 3.64 -6.64
N VAL A 241 0.64 3.21 -5.53
CA VAL A 241 0.54 3.83 -4.21
C VAL A 241 1.95 4.21 -3.75
N VAL A 242 2.18 5.47 -3.43
CA VAL A 242 3.52 5.97 -3.07
C VAL A 242 3.85 5.58 -1.63
N GLY A 243 4.91 4.80 -1.44
CA GLY A 243 5.38 4.39 -0.12
C GLY A 243 6.23 5.47 0.56
N VAL A 244 6.00 5.64 1.86
CA VAL A 244 6.71 6.60 2.70
C VAL A 244 7.15 5.96 4.02
N PRO A 245 8.35 6.31 4.54
CA PRO A 245 8.87 5.77 5.78
C PRO A 245 8.48 6.64 6.98
N PHE A 246 8.16 6.00 8.11
CA PHE A 246 8.03 6.65 9.42
C PHE A 246 9.26 6.42 10.30
N TYR A 247 10.43 6.30 9.68
CA TYR A 247 11.73 6.06 10.31
C TYR A 247 12.85 6.76 9.55
N GLY A 248 14.03 6.69 10.12
CA GLY A 248 15.28 7.15 9.50
C GLY A 248 16.47 6.30 9.89
N TYR A 249 17.63 6.70 9.41
CA TYR A 249 18.91 6.07 9.74
C TYR A 249 19.86 7.09 10.36
N ASP A 250 20.47 6.69 11.50
CA ASP A 250 21.48 7.45 12.22
C ASP A 250 22.87 6.90 11.88
N PHE A 251 23.56 7.60 11.00
CA PHE A 251 24.87 7.21 10.48
C PHE A 251 26.05 7.53 11.43
N GLN A 252 25.79 8.03 12.65
CA GLN A 252 26.83 8.09 13.67
C GLN A 252 27.20 6.69 14.19
N TYR A 253 26.35 5.69 13.95
CA TYR A 253 26.56 4.31 14.33
C TYR A 253 26.96 3.47 13.10
N ASP A 254 27.72 2.38 13.34
CA ASP A 254 28.13 1.39 12.34
C ASP A 254 27.41 0.04 12.53
N THR A 255 26.49 -0.02 13.51
CA THR A 255 25.75 -1.23 13.87
C THR A 255 24.30 -1.09 13.40
N PRO A 256 23.79 -2.00 12.53
CA PRO A 256 22.47 -1.89 11.92
C PRO A 256 21.34 -1.60 12.89
N ASN A 257 21.28 -2.31 14.02
CA ASN A 257 20.22 -2.13 15.01
C ASN A 257 20.26 -0.77 15.76
N LEU A 258 21.41 -0.09 15.73
CA LEU A 258 21.56 1.25 16.32
C LEU A 258 21.30 2.35 15.30
N MET A 259 21.49 2.04 14.01
CA MET A 259 21.24 3.01 12.93
C MET A 259 19.75 3.25 12.69
N TYR A 260 18.93 2.21 12.76
CA TYR A 260 17.48 2.32 12.54
C TYR A 260 16.80 3.07 13.69
N VAL A 261 16.13 4.17 13.38
CA VAL A 261 15.50 5.03 14.39
C VAL A 261 14.09 5.45 13.95
N SER A 262 13.08 5.23 14.83
CA SER A 262 11.71 5.64 14.54
C SER A 262 11.57 7.17 14.49
N TYR A 263 10.67 7.68 13.66
CA TYR A 263 10.39 9.10 13.56
C TYR A 263 10.02 9.72 14.94
N SER A 264 9.22 9.01 15.73
CA SER A 264 8.84 9.43 17.09
C SER A 264 10.05 9.67 17.99
N LYS A 265 11.09 8.82 17.92
CA LYS A 265 12.33 9.03 18.68
C LYS A 265 13.10 10.26 18.20
N ILE A 266 13.12 10.46 16.87
CA ILE A 266 13.81 11.62 16.26
C ILE A 266 13.18 12.92 16.77
N VAL A 267 11.87 13.09 16.59
CA VAL A 267 11.19 14.35 16.94
C VAL A 267 11.05 14.58 18.44
N ASN A 268 11.06 13.53 19.25
CA ASN A 268 11.10 13.66 20.71
C ASN A 268 12.51 13.94 21.24
N GLY A 269 13.54 13.54 20.51
CA GLY A 269 14.94 13.79 20.87
C GLY A 269 15.50 15.12 20.40
N HIS A 270 14.91 15.72 19.35
CA HIS A 270 15.46 16.92 18.70
C HIS A 270 14.36 17.96 18.42
N SER A 271 14.46 19.11 19.03
CA SER A 271 13.48 20.20 18.84
C SER A 271 13.52 20.70 17.39
N GLY A 272 12.36 20.81 16.73
CA GLY A 272 12.21 21.28 15.36
C GLY A 272 12.53 20.23 14.30
N ALA A 273 12.78 18.97 14.69
CA ALA A 273 13.08 17.88 13.77
C ALA A 273 11.92 17.57 12.81
N GLU A 274 10.68 17.83 13.23
CA GLU A 274 9.50 17.67 12.38
C GLU A 274 9.52 18.53 11.11
N ASN A 275 10.28 19.62 11.11
CA ASN A 275 10.42 20.54 9.97
C ASN A 275 11.72 20.35 9.17
N SER A 276 12.40 19.22 9.35
CA SER A 276 13.66 18.90 8.69
C SER A 276 13.67 17.46 8.19
N ASP A 277 14.47 17.18 7.19
CA ASP A 277 14.73 15.81 6.71
C ASP A 277 16.07 15.27 7.26
N GLN A 278 16.75 16.03 8.11
CA GLN A 278 18.03 15.66 8.70
C GLN A 278 18.24 16.34 10.06
N MET A 279 18.70 15.58 11.04
CA MET A 279 19.20 16.07 12.32
C MET A 279 20.54 15.41 12.64
N ALA A 280 21.62 16.21 12.63
CA ALA A 280 22.99 15.70 12.72
C ALA A 280 23.25 14.63 11.63
N GLU A 281 23.60 13.39 12.03
CA GLU A 281 23.83 12.27 11.12
C GLU A 281 22.57 11.39 10.93
N ILE A 282 21.39 11.86 11.40
CA ILE A 282 20.13 11.15 11.24
C ILE A 282 19.42 11.69 9.99
N TYR A 283 19.11 10.81 9.04
CA TYR A 283 18.38 11.13 7.81
C TYR A 283 17.01 10.44 7.82
N TYR A 284 15.96 11.20 7.55
CA TYR A 284 14.55 10.77 7.61
C TYR A 284 13.70 11.69 6.73
N ASN A 285 12.37 11.57 6.76
CA ASN A 285 11.48 12.56 6.16
C ASN A 285 10.71 13.33 7.25
N GLY A 286 10.79 14.66 7.21
CA GLY A 286 9.96 15.56 7.99
C GLY A 286 8.62 15.86 7.30
N ILE A 287 7.80 16.69 7.94
CA ILE A 287 6.45 17.04 7.50
C ILE A 287 6.44 17.63 6.09
N ASP A 288 7.34 18.58 5.79
CA ASP A 288 7.38 19.24 4.48
C ASP A 288 7.60 18.25 3.33
N THR A 289 8.50 17.29 3.49
CA THR A 289 8.76 16.26 2.48
C THR A 289 7.62 15.27 2.41
N MET A 290 7.00 14.93 3.54
CA MET A 290 5.82 14.07 3.57
C MET A 290 4.65 14.71 2.80
N VAL A 291 4.33 15.97 3.07
CA VAL A 291 3.29 16.74 2.35
C VAL A 291 3.58 16.77 0.84
N LYS A 292 4.83 17.03 0.43
CA LYS A 292 5.22 17.02 -1.00
C LYS A 292 5.00 15.65 -1.65
N LYS A 293 5.24 14.54 -0.94
CA LYS A 293 4.97 13.20 -1.48
C LYS A 293 3.48 12.91 -1.61
N VAL A 294 2.65 13.42 -0.69
CA VAL A 294 1.18 13.34 -0.83
C VAL A 294 0.71 14.17 -2.02
N GLN A 295 1.26 15.37 -2.22
CA GLN A 295 0.97 16.21 -3.39
C GLN A 295 1.37 15.51 -4.69
N LEU A 296 2.59 14.92 -4.74
CA LEU A 296 3.02 14.10 -5.89
C LEU A 296 2.00 13.00 -6.21
N ALA A 297 1.54 12.28 -5.18
CA ALA A 297 0.57 11.21 -5.36
C ALA A 297 -0.76 11.74 -5.94
N LYS A 298 -1.25 12.88 -5.46
CA LYS A 298 -2.47 13.54 -5.94
C LYS A 298 -2.31 14.05 -7.37
N ASP A 299 -1.22 14.78 -7.64
CA ASP A 299 -0.96 15.41 -8.95
C ASP A 299 -0.72 14.38 -10.06
N SER A 300 -0.22 13.20 -9.68
CA SER A 300 -0.02 12.06 -10.58
C SER A 300 -1.23 11.13 -10.66
N GLU A 301 -2.34 11.48 -9.99
CA GLU A 301 -3.55 10.67 -9.92
C GLU A 301 -3.28 9.22 -9.49
N THR A 302 -2.41 9.04 -8.48
CA THR A 302 -2.10 7.71 -7.95
C THR A 302 -3.20 7.18 -7.03
N GLY A 303 -3.13 5.89 -6.70
CA GLY A 303 -4.05 5.24 -5.76
C GLY A 303 -3.94 5.74 -4.32
N GLY A 304 -2.86 6.44 -3.94
CA GLY A 304 -2.71 6.93 -2.57
C GLY A 304 -1.29 6.90 -2.01
N ILE A 305 -1.22 6.81 -0.67
CA ILE A 305 0.01 6.72 0.13
C ILE A 305 0.02 5.41 0.92
N MET A 306 1.18 4.76 0.98
CA MET A 306 1.45 3.61 1.86
C MET A 306 2.54 3.98 2.88
N ILE A 307 2.38 3.54 4.12
CA ILE A 307 3.21 3.90 5.26
C ILE A 307 3.94 2.67 5.81
N TRP A 308 5.27 2.69 5.80
CA TRP A 308 6.12 1.75 6.54
C TRP A 308 6.75 2.44 7.75
N GLU A 309 6.38 2.22 9.01
CA GLU A 309 5.21 1.51 9.46
C GLU A 309 4.52 2.35 10.56
N ILE A 310 3.23 2.18 10.75
CA ILE A 310 2.39 3.14 11.49
C ILE A 310 2.70 3.32 12.97
N THR A 311 3.44 2.38 13.59
CA THR A 311 3.75 2.46 15.03
C THR A 311 4.96 3.34 15.34
N GLN A 312 5.61 3.88 14.31
CA GLN A 312 6.84 4.67 14.47
C GLN A 312 6.61 6.19 14.49
N ASP A 313 5.38 6.63 14.32
CA ASP A 313 4.99 8.04 14.47
C ASP A 313 4.81 8.44 15.94
N VAL A 314 4.66 9.72 16.18
CA VAL A 314 4.09 10.26 17.43
C VAL A 314 2.56 10.09 17.41
N ASP A 315 1.89 10.44 18.51
CA ASP A 315 0.41 10.44 18.57
C ASP A 315 -0.17 11.21 17.37
N SER A 316 -1.17 10.65 16.71
CA SER A 316 -1.76 11.21 15.49
C SER A 316 -2.52 12.53 15.70
N ASN A 317 -2.67 12.99 16.94
CA ASN A 317 -3.18 14.32 17.29
C ASN A 317 -2.05 15.32 17.62
N ASP A 318 -0.79 14.88 17.69
CA ASP A 318 0.37 15.76 17.82
C ASP A 318 0.58 16.50 16.48
N ASP A 319 0.83 17.80 16.51
CA ASP A 319 1.08 18.59 15.30
C ASP A 319 2.37 18.19 14.56
N ARG A 320 3.23 17.39 15.20
CA ARG A 320 4.44 16.80 14.61
C ARG A 320 4.19 15.47 13.91
N SER A 321 2.96 14.91 13.95
CA SER A 321 2.65 13.60 13.37
C SER A 321 2.70 13.61 11.84
N LEU A 322 3.41 12.64 11.27
CA LEU A 322 3.43 12.40 9.83
C LEU A 322 2.09 11.87 9.33
N LEU A 323 1.41 11.02 10.10
CA LEU A 323 0.08 10.52 9.75
C LEU A 323 -0.94 11.67 9.69
N LYS A 324 -0.86 12.62 10.66
CA LYS A 324 -1.68 13.83 10.63
C LYS A 324 -1.40 14.67 9.38
N ALA A 325 -0.14 14.88 9.05
CA ALA A 325 0.25 15.65 7.87
C ALA A 325 -0.24 15.00 6.56
N ILE A 326 -0.14 13.66 6.44
CA ILE A 326 -0.69 12.91 5.31
C ILE A 326 -2.21 13.09 5.23
N TYR A 327 -2.91 12.92 6.37
CA TYR A 327 -4.37 13.05 6.44
C TYR A 327 -4.83 14.44 6.01
N ASP A 328 -4.26 15.50 6.58
CA ASP A 328 -4.64 16.88 6.30
C ASP A 328 -4.39 17.23 4.82
N GLU A 329 -3.26 16.82 4.25
CA GLU A 329 -2.93 17.07 2.84
C GLU A 329 -3.77 16.21 1.88
N ALA A 330 -4.07 14.97 2.20
CA ALA A 330 -4.93 14.12 1.37
C ALA A 330 -6.36 14.69 1.24
N LEU A 331 -6.85 15.38 2.27
CA LEU A 331 -8.15 16.06 2.27
C LEU A 331 -8.09 17.47 1.64
N SER A 332 -6.89 18.07 1.51
CA SER A 332 -6.76 19.42 0.94
C SER A 332 -7.22 19.44 -0.51
N GLY A 333 -7.88 20.53 -0.91
CA GLY A 333 -8.44 20.69 -2.27
C GLY A 333 -9.83 20.09 -2.49
N ALA A 334 -10.35 19.23 -1.62
CA ALA A 334 -11.71 18.71 -1.71
C ALA A 334 -12.78 19.81 -1.43
N SER A 335 -12.41 20.87 -0.73
CA SER A 335 -13.33 21.96 -0.35
C SER A 335 -13.65 22.95 -1.47
N ALA A 336 -12.96 22.91 -2.62
CA ALA A 336 -13.13 23.86 -3.73
C ALA A 336 -14.15 23.40 -4.80
N ALA A 337 -14.67 22.17 -4.68
CA ALA A 337 -15.56 21.57 -5.69
C ALA A 337 -17.02 21.38 -5.20
N ARG A 338 -17.43 22.05 -4.10
CA ARG A 338 -18.82 22.03 -3.63
C ARG A 338 -19.52 23.35 -3.82
#